data_0d4e1a60cec0ea09e38d5d85e5adb058
#
_entry.id   0d4e1a60cec0ea09e38d5d85e5adb058
#
_cell.length_a   1.000
_cell.length_b   1.000
_cell.length_c   1.000
_cell.angle_alpha   90.00
_cell.angle_beta   90.00
_cell.angle_gamma   90.00
#
_symmetry.space_group_name_H-M   'P 1'
#
loop_
_entity.id
_entity.type
_entity.pdbx_description
1 polymer ?
#
loop_
_entity_poly.entity_id
_entity_poly.type
_entity_poly.pdbx_seq_one_letter_code
_entity_poly.pdbx_strand_id
1 'polypeptide(L)'
;MVKKMAESVKQPLSYSRLSKVLSGIGGKITIPTTSNYIGHCEDAWLLLRLRNINAAFAERETNCKYYFIDNGLLSLLLVDPTTTLLENMVAVALFRKYGNDCDNERVFFYNHNVEVDFYIPEEELAIQVSYSIDKSDVTLNREVDALQKLPKALPCKRRLIITYDDRRTLNDDYGTIEVMPCWDWLINF
;
A
#
# COMPACT_ATOMS: atom_id res chain seq x y z
N MET A 1 19.26 4.46 4.62
CA MET A 1 17.94 4.89 4.15
C MET A 1 17.14 3.73 3.55
N VAL A 2 17.60 3.07 2.48
CA VAL A 2 16.87 2.02 1.74
C VAL A 2 16.35 0.91 2.67
N LYS A 3 17.18 0.38 3.58
CA LYS A 3 16.73 -0.61 4.58
C LYS A 3 15.56 -0.09 5.44
N LYS A 4 15.59 1.18 5.86
CA LYS A 4 14.49 1.78 6.63
C LYS A 4 13.22 1.93 5.80
N MET A 5 13.35 2.23 4.51
CA MET A 5 12.22 2.24 3.58
C MET A 5 11.60 0.84 3.46
N ALA A 6 12.43 -0.21 3.31
CA ALA A 6 11.98 -1.59 3.26
C ALA A 6 11.21 -2.00 4.53
N GLU A 7 11.72 -1.66 5.72
CA GLU A 7 11.03 -1.90 7.01
C GLU A 7 9.70 -1.12 7.15
N SER A 8 9.49 -0.09 6.33
CA SER A 8 8.31 0.78 6.37
C SER A 8 7.32 0.51 5.23
N VAL A 9 7.59 -0.46 4.37
CA VAL A 9 6.59 -0.93 3.38
C VAL A 9 5.31 -1.30 4.12
N LYS A 10 4.15 -1.00 3.56
CA LYS A 10 2.81 -1.13 4.14
C LYS A 10 2.40 0.03 5.06
N GLN A 11 3.31 0.86 5.55
CA GLN A 11 3.01 1.95 6.48
C GLN A 11 3.30 3.31 5.87
N PRO A 12 2.43 4.30 6.07
CA PRO A 12 2.73 5.67 5.69
C PRO A 12 4.01 6.16 6.40
N LEU A 13 4.91 6.74 5.63
CA LEU A 13 6.19 7.24 6.11
C LEU A 13 6.36 8.71 5.76
N SER A 14 6.33 9.57 6.77
CA SER A 14 6.57 10.99 6.57
C SER A 14 8.06 11.32 6.45
N TYR A 15 8.38 12.34 5.64
CA TYR A 15 9.75 12.85 5.51
C TYR A 15 10.36 13.26 6.84
N SER A 16 9.56 13.86 7.73
CA SER A 16 10.02 14.26 9.07
C SER A 16 10.39 13.05 9.94
N ARG A 17 9.60 11.98 9.89
CA ARG A 17 9.91 10.74 10.62
C ARG A 17 11.18 10.10 10.08
N LEU A 18 11.29 9.99 8.75
CA LEU A 18 12.48 9.41 8.12
C LEU A 18 13.74 10.24 8.40
N SER A 19 13.68 11.57 8.30
CA SER A 19 14.77 12.49 8.62
C SER A 19 15.27 12.29 10.06
N LYS A 20 14.36 12.16 11.04
CA LYS A 20 14.74 11.89 12.45
C LYS A 20 15.47 10.56 12.61
N VAL A 21 14.96 9.49 11.98
CA VAL A 21 15.61 8.16 12.04
C VAL A 21 16.99 8.20 11.42
N LEU A 22 17.13 8.80 10.23
CA LEU A 22 18.41 8.91 9.54
C LEU A 22 19.43 9.77 10.32
N SER A 23 18.95 10.85 10.94
CA SER A 23 19.81 11.71 11.78
C SER A 23 20.35 10.99 13.00
N GLY A 24 19.63 10.02 13.53
CA GLY A 24 20.09 9.19 14.65
C GLY A 24 21.21 8.20 14.30
N ILE A 25 21.42 7.92 13.01
CA ILE A 25 22.40 6.93 12.53
C ILE A 25 23.67 7.60 11.99
N GLY A 26 23.54 8.70 11.26
CA GLY A 26 24.64 9.22 10.43
C GLY A 26 24.89 10.74 10.52
N GLY A 27 24.40 11.41 11.56
CA GLY A 27 24.50 12.87 11.69
C GLY A 27 23.28 13.60 11.17
N LYS A 28 23.23 14.93 11.32
CA LYS A 28 22.04 15.74 11.03
C LYS A 28 21.63 15.68 9.56
N ILE A 29 20.50 15.06 9.30
CA ILE A 29 19.85 15.00 7.97
C ILE A 29 18.56 15.84 8.02
N THR A 30 18.42 16.77 7.08
CA THR A 30 17.27 17.67 7.00
C THR A 30 16.11 17.05 6.23
N ILE A 31 14.90 17.59 6.40
CA ILE A 31 13.72 17.17 5.63
C ILE A 31 13.93 17.35 4.11
N PRO A 32 14.44 18.49 3.61
CA PRO A 32 14.76 18.62 2.19
C PRO A 32 15.76 17.58 1.68
N THR A 33 16.81 17.28 2.44
CA THR A 33 17.77 16.23 2.08
C THR A 33 17.10 14.86 1.99
N THR A 34 16.20 14.57 2.92
CA THR A 34 15.42 13.31 2.91
C THR A 34 14.52 13.22 1.69
N SER A 35 13.83 14.31 1.34
CA SER A 35 12.99 14.39 0.14
C SER A 35 13.81 14.13 -1.14
N ASN A 36 15.00 14.77 -1.26
CA ASN A 36 15.89 14.56 -2.41
C ASN A 36 16.35 13.09 -2.52
N TYR A 37 16.67 12.45 -1.39
CA TYR A 37 17.06 11.02 -1.40
C TYR A 37 15.95 10.11 -1.83
N ILE A 38 14.70 10.40 -1.43
CA ILE A 38 13.53 9.65 -1.90
C ILE A 38 13.35 9.86 -3.40
N GLY A 39 13.40 11.12 -3.88
CA GLY A 39 13.30 11.43 -5.31
C GLY A 39 14.34 10.67 -6.14
N HIS A 40 15.60 10.60 -5.70
CA HIS A 40 16.62 9.81 -6.40
C HIS A 40 16.29 8.30 -6.43
N CYS A 41 15.64 7.77 -5.38
CA CYS A 41 15.20 6.37 -5.40
C CYS A 41 14.03 6.14 -6.36
N GLU A 42 13.16 7.12 -6.52
CA GLU A 42 12.06 7.09 -7.49
C GLU A 42 12.58 7.23 -8.92
N ASP A 43 13.48 8.19 -9.18
CA ASP A 43 14.13 8.39 -10.48
C ASP A 43 14.91 7.13 -10.93
N ALA A 44 15.50 6.42 -9.97
CA ALA A 44 16.20 5.15 -10.21
C ALA A 44 15.26 3.94 -10.34
N TRP A 45 13.95 4.13 -10.33
CA TRP A 45 12.96 3.05 -10.35
C TRP A 45 13.12 2.04 -9.20
N LEU A 46 13.68 2.46 -8.07
CA LEU A 46 13.80 1.61 -6.89
C LEU A 46 12.52 1.60 -6.06
N LEU A 47 11.85 2.75 -5.98
CA LEU A 47 10.66 2.96 -5.17
C LEU A 47 9.49 3.45 -6.02
N LEU A 48 8.32 2.96 -5.67
CA LEU A 48 7.02 3.40 -6.14
C LEU A 48 6.32 4.13 -5.01
N ARG A 49 5.87 5.36 -5.24
CA ARG A 49 5.15 6.17 -4.26
C ARG A 49 3.65 5.98 -4.39
N LEU A 50 2.98 5.71 -3.27
CA LEU A 50 1.53 5.64 -3.17
C LEU A 50 1.03 6.73 -2.23
N ARG A 51 0.10 7.55 -2.69
CA ARG A 51 -0.46 8.69 -1.95
C ARG A 51 -1.79 8.36 -1.30
N ASN A 52 -2.11 9.07 -0.21
CA ASN A 52 -3.43 8.96 0.43
C ASN A 52 -4.45 9.83 -0.29
N ILE A 53 -5.50 9.21 -0.83
CA ILE A 53 -6.56 9.94 -1.56
C ILE A 53 -7.29 10.96 -0.68
N ASN A 54 -7.40 10.69 0.63
CA ASN A 54 -8.12 11.54 1.57
C ASN A 54 -7.25 12.61 2.25
N ALA A 55 -5.94 12.63 1.99
CA ALA A 55 -5.06 13.60 2.63
C ALA A 55 -5.15 14.99 2.00
N ALA A 56 -4.95 16.03 2.81
CA ALA A 56 -4.75 17.39 2.32
C ALA A 56 -3.48 17.45 1.44
N PHE A 57 -3.41 18.40 0.51
CA PHE A 57 -2.34 18.48 -0.50
C PHE A 57 -0.93 18.35 0.09
N ALA A 58 -0.61 19.13 1.13
CA ALA A 58 0.72 19.08 1.75
C ALA A 58 1.05 17.72 2.39
N GLU A 59 0.07 17.07 3.00
CA GLU A 59 0.22 15.76 3.61
C GLU A 59 0.32 14.66 2.55
N ARG A 60 -0.44 14.78 1.47
CA ARG A 60 -0.41 13.86 0.33
C ARG A 60 1.00 13.73 -0.27
N GLU A 61 1.78 14.82 -0.29
CA GLU A 61 3.13 14.83 -0.82
C GLU A 61 4.20 14.37 0.19
N THR A 62 3.94 14.49 1.47
CA THR A 62 4.96 14.29 2.50
C THR A 62 4.75 13.06 3.40
N ASN A 63 3.60 12.40 3.30
CA ASN A 63 3.24 11.23 4.10
C ASN A 63 2.65 10.13 3.20
N CYS A 64 3.51 9.36 2.55
CA CYS A 64 3.15 8.37 1.53
C CYS A 64 3.51 6.96 1.99
N LYS A 65 2.85 5.95 1.40
CA LYS A 65 3.37 4.58 1.38
C LYS A 65 4.40 4.45 0.25
N TYR A 66 5.41 3.60 0.45
CA TYR A 66 6.42 3.31 -0.56
C TYR A 66 6.55 1.82 -0.75
N TYR A 67 6.58 1.39 -2.02
CA TYR A 67 6.77 0.01 -2.42
C TYR A 67 8.03 -0.11 -3.25
N PHE A 68 8.63 -1.30 -3.28
CA PHE A 68 9.80 -1.58 -4.09
C PHE A 68 9.38 -2.17 -5.43
N ILE A 69 10.07 -1.78 -6.50
CA ILE A 69 9.78 -2.30 -7.85
C ILE A 69 9.98 -3.82 -7.95
N ASP A 70 10.78 -4.40 -7.06
CA ASP A 70 11.17 -5.80 -7.08
C ASP A 70 11.18 -6.42 -5.67
N ASN A 71 10.46 -7.54 -5.52
CA ASN A 71 10.40 -8.31 -4.28
C ASN A 71 11.74 -8.95 -3.88
N GLY A 72 12.61 -9.23 -4.83
CA GLY A 72 13.94 -9.74 -4.57
C GLY A 72 14.78 -8.77 -3.74
N LEU A 73 14.65 -7.47 -4.01
CA LEU A 73 15.31 -6.42 -3.21
C LEU A 73 14.78 -6.39 -1.78
N LEU A 74 13.46 -6.52 -1.60
CA LEU A 74 12.86 -6.56 -0.25
C LEU A 74 13.31 -7.81 0.52
N SER A 75 13.38 -8.96 -0.11
CA SER A 75 13.79 -10.22 0.54
C SER A 75 15.24 -10.19 1.04
N LEU A 76 16.10 -9.38 0.41
CA LEU A 76 17.48 -9.18 0.86
C LEU A 76 17.59 -8.23 2.07
N LEU A 77 16.61 -7.36 2.26
CA LEU A 77 16.65 -6.29 3.26
C LEU A 77 15.88 -6.62 4.53
N LEU A 78 14.91 -7.52 4.46
CA LEU A 78 13.97 -7.84 5.53
C LEU A 78 14.18 -9.26 6.08
N VAL A 79 13.90 -9.40 7.38
CA VAL A 79 13.79 -10.71 8.05
C VAL A 79 12.31 -11.07 8.06
N ASP A 80 11.96 -12.27 7.58
CA ASP A 80 10.58 -12.77 7.47
C ASP A 80 9.63 -11.80 6.72
N PRO A 81 9.86 -11.54 5.44
CA PRO A 81 9.14 -10.53 4.68
C PRO A 81 7.81 -11.00 4.09
N THR A 82 7.31 -12.21 4.39
CA THR A 82 6.23 -12.91 3.67
C THR A 82 5.00 -12.04 3.41
N THR A 83 4.45 -11.41 4.44
CA THR A 83 3.27 -10.54 4.32
C THR A 83 3.58 -9.25 3.54
N THR A 84 4.78 -8.71 3.73
CA THR A 84 5.25 -7.52 3.03
C THR A 84 5.46 -7.78 1.55
N LEU A 85 6.02 -8.95 1.18
CA LEU A 85 6.21 -9.34 -0.20
C LEU A 85 4.88 -9.51 -0.96
N LEU A 86 3.84 -10.03 -0.29
CA LEU A 86 2.53 -10.19 -0.91
C LEU A 86 1.93 -8.83 -1.26
N GLU A 87 1.90 -7.88 -0.32
CA GLU A 87 1.37 -6.55 -0.57
C GLU A 87 2.21 -5.77 -1.58
N ASN A 88 3.54 -5.89 -1.52
CA ASN A 88 4.42 -5.25 -2.50
C ASN A 88 4.20 -5.82 -3.92
N MET A 89 3.93 -7.12 -4.06
CA MET A 89 3.61 -7.72 -5.36
C MET A 89 2.31 -7.17 -5.94
N VAL A 90 1.29 -7.01 -5.12
CA VAL A 90 0.02 -6.37 -5.53
C VAL A 90 0.26 -4.93 -5.95
N ALA A 91 1.03 -4.16 -5.17
CA ALA A 91 1.41 -2.79 -5.53
C ALA A 91 2.09 -2.73 -6.90
N VAL A 92 3.12 -3.55 -7.14
CA VAL A 92 3.84 -3.58 -8.42
C VAL A 92 2.91 -3.91 -9.59
N ALA A 93 1.98 -4.86 -9.43
CA ALA A 93 1.01 -5.20 -10.46
C ALA A 93 0.07 -4.03 -10.77
N LEU A 94 -0.45 -3.35 -9.74
CA LEU A 94 -1.29 -2.17 -9.89
C LEU A 94 -0.56 -1.03 -10.61
N PHE A 95 0.67 -0.73 -10.21
CA PHE A 95 1.48 0.31 -10.87
C PHE A 95 1.80 -0.03 -12.33
N ARG A 96 2.04 -1.31 -12.65
CA ARG A 96 2.26 -1.75 -14.03
C ARG A 96 1.02 -1.57 -14.91
N LYS A 97 -0.16 -1.85 -14.37
CA LYS A 97 -1.42 -1.75 -15.12
C LYS A 97 -1.88 -0.32 -15.30
N TYR A 98 -1.90 0.46 -14.23
CA TYR A 98 -2.50 1.79 -14.26
C TYR A 98 -1.49 2.89 -14.56
N GLY A 99 -0.20 2.64 -14.38
CA GLY A 99 0.84 3.67 -14.37
C GLY A 99 0.63 4.65 -13.21
N ASN A 100 1.70 5.15 -12.65
CA ASN A 100 1.62 6.28 -11.72
C ASN A 100 2.70 7.27 -12.14
N ASP A 101 2.39 8.03 -13.18
CA ASP A 101 3.18 9.21 -13.54
C ASP A 101 2.92 10.30 -12.50
N CYS A 102 3.89 11.16 -12.27
CA CYS A 102 3.78 12.27 -11.30
C CYS A 102 2.54 13.14 -11.52
N ASP A 103 2.03 13.19 -12.76
CA ASP A 103 0.91 14.02 -13.18
C ASP A 103 -0.42 13.27 -13.33
N ASN A 104 -0.44 11.95 -13.25
CA ASN A 104 -1.63 11.13 -13.53
C ASN A 104 -1.73 9.93 -12.57
N GLU A 105 -1.92 10.24 -11.31
CA GLU A 105 -2.10 9.22 -10.28
C GLU A 105 -3.46 8.53 -10.42
N ARG A 106 -3.44 7.20 -10.49
CA ARG A 106 -4.63 6.37 -10.63
C ARG A 106 -4.81 5.39 -9.48
N VAL A 107 -3.75 5.13 -8.72
CA VAL A 107 -3.76 4.23 -7.58
C VAL A 107 -3.42 5.02 -6.32
N PHE A 108 -4.21 4.84 -5.27
CA PHE A 108 -4.07 5.50 -3.98
C PHE A 108 -4.21 4.50 -2.85
N PHE A 109 -3.83 4.87 -1.65
CA PHE A 109 -4.35 4.25 -0.43
C PHE A 109 -5.37 5.19 0.22
N TYR A 110 -6.18 4.66 1.10
CA TYR A 110 -7.09 5.44 1.93
C TYR A 110 -6.70 5.26 3.39
N ASN A 111 -6.51 6.36 4.09
CA ASN A 111 -6.26 6.35 5.53
C ASN A 111 -6.90 7.60 6.16
N HIS A 112 -7.97 7.37 6.92
CA HIS A 112 -8.65 8.38 7.73
C HIS A 112 -9.26 7.71 8.98
N ASN A 113 -10.47 7.21 8.89
CA ASN A 113 -11.17 6.46 9.93
C ASN A 113 -10.92 4.95 9.86
N VAL A 114 -10.55 4.46 8.68
CA VAL A 114 -10.07 3.11 8.39
C VAL A 114 -8.90 3.18 7.44
N GLU A 115 -8.13 2.12 7.32
CA GLU A 115 -7.05 2.01 6.34
C GLU A 115 -7.44 1.01 5.26
N VAL A 116 -7.32 1.41 3.97
CA VAL A 116 -7.46 0.54 2.80
C VAL A 116 -6.18 0.62 1.99
N ASP A 117 -5.59 -0.54 1.69
CA ASP A 117 -4.26 -0.62 1.11
C ASP A 117 -4.17 0.01 -0.27
N PHE A 118 -5.17 -0.28 -1.15
CA PHE A 118 -5.22 0.30 -2.49
C PHE A 118 -6.66 0.69 -2.85
N TYR A 119 -6.77 1.84 -3.50
CA TYR A 119 -8.03 2.33 -4.04
C TYR A 119 -7.80 2.89 -5.45
N ILE A 120 -8.62 2.47 -6.40
CA ILE A 120 -8.59 2.89 -7.79
C ILE A 120 -9.88 3.65 -8.10
N PRO A 121 -9.85 5.00 -8.10
CA PRO A 121 -11.07 5.81 -8.26
C PRO A 121 -11.81 5.58 -9.57
N GLU A 122 -11.09 5.40 -10.67
CA GLU A 122 -11.68 5.20 -12.01
C GLU A 122 -12.52 3.92 -12.10
N GLU A 123 -12.16 2.88 -11.34
CA GLU A 123 -12.89 1.62 -11.28
C GLU A 123 -13.81 1.51 -10.05
N GLU A 124 -13.77 2.49 -9.15
CA GLU A 124 -14.42 2.43 -7.84
C GLU A 124 -14.08 1.12 -7.10
N LEU A 125 -12.79 0.73 -7.19
CA LEU A 125 -12.26 -0.52 -6.70
C LEU A 125 -11.40 -0.30 -5.45
N ALA A 126 -11.73 -1.02 -4.38
CA ALA A 126 -10.95 -1.07 -3.14
C ALA A 126 -10.33 -2.45 -2.95
N ILE A 127 -9.05 -2.48 -2.57
CA ILE A 127 -8.28 -3.71 -2.37
C ILE A 127 -7.58 -3.67 -1.00
N GLN A 128 -7.77 -4.74 -0.23
CA GLN A 128 -6.96 -5.07 0.94
C GLN A 128 -6.07 -6.26 0.63
N VAL A 129 -4.92 -6.35 1.30
CA VAL A 129 -4.01 -7.48 1.15
C VAL A 129 -3.73 -8.12 2.50
N SER A 130 -4.11 -9.37 2.64
CA SER A 130 -3.89 -10.16 3.85
C SER A 130 -3.27 -11.51 3.49
N TYR A 131 -2.28 -11.97 4.28
CA TYR A 131 -1.63 -13.25 3.97
C TYR A 131 -2.59 -14.43 4.08
N SER A 132 -3.43 -14.42 5.11
CA SER A 132 -4.43 -15.46 5.37
C SER A 132 -5.69 -14.85 5.96
N ILE A 133 -6.82 -15.51 5.73
CA ILE A 133 -8.12 -15.19 6.29
C ILE A 133 -8.59 -16.34 7.17
N ASP A 134 -8.02 -16.49 8.35
CA ASP A 134 -8.51 -17.45 9.33
C ASP A 134 -9.65 -16.84 10.16
N LYS A 135 -10.72 -17.62 10.42
CA LYS A 135 -11.93 -17.14 11.13
C LYS A 135 -11.66 -16.65 12.56
N SER A 136 -10.52 -16.98 13.11
CA SER A 136 -10.08 -16.59 14.46
C SER A 136 -9.21 -15.32 14.47
N ASP A 137 -8.91 -14.75 13.29
CA ASP A 137 -7.92 -13.69 13.18
C ASP A 137 -8.55 -12.31 13.36
N VAL A 138 -8.06 -11.56 14.35
CA VAL A 138 -8.39 -10.14 14.58
C VAL A 138 -8.07 -9.30 13.33
N THR A 139 -7.07 -9.71 12.55
CA THR A 139 -6.65 -9.06 11.32
C THR A 139 -7.75 -9.13 10.25
N LEU A 140 -8.38 -10.30 10.07
CA LEU A 140 -9.49 -10.44 9.13
C LEU A 140 -10.63 -9.46 9.44
N ASN A 141 -11.03 -9.40 10.71
CA ASN A 141 -12.11 -8.50 11.11
C ASN A 141 -11.78 -7.03 10.79
N ARG A 142 -10.52 -6.64 10.95
CA ARG A 142 -10.05 -5.29 10.62
C ARG A 142 -10.11 -5.02 9.11
N GLU A 143 -9.62 -5.94 8.28
CA GLU A 143 -9.60 -5.79 6.82
C GLU A 143 -11.02 -5.76 6.23
N VAL A 144 -11.89 -6.65 6.71
CA VAL A 144 -13.31 -6.66 6.33
C VAL A 144 -14.02 -5.39 6.79
N ASP A 145 -13.82 -4.98 8.06
CA ASP A 145 -14.41 -3.77 8.63
C ASP A 145 -13.99 -2.50 7.86
N ALA A 146 -12.74 -2.43 7.41
CA ALA A 146 -12.26 -1.33 6.59
C ALA A 146 -13.01 -1.25 5.25
N LEU A 147 -13.15 -2.38 4.54
CA LEU A 147 -13.89 -2.44 3.27
C LEU A 147 -15.39 -2.24 3.44
N GLN A 148 -15.96 -2.59 4.60
CA GLN A 148 -17.38 -2.32 4.93
C GLN A 148 -17.65 -0.84 5.21
N LYS A 149 -16.69 -0.15 5.78
CA LYS A 149 -16.82 1.28 6.14
C LYS A 149 -16.48 2.23 4.99
N LEU A 150 -15.62 1.82 4.06
CA LEU A 150 -15.16 2.66 2.95
C LEU A 150 -16.29 3.21 2.08
N PRO A 151 -17.37 2.46 1.72
CA PRO A 151 -18.46 2.98 0.88
C PRO A 151 -19.18 4.21 1.45
N LYS A 152 -19.05 4.47 2.75
CA LYS A 152 -19.56 5.70 3.37
C LYS A 152 -18.72 6.93 3.07
N ALA A 153 -17.48 6.75 2.63
CA ALA A 153 -16.50 7.82 2.40
C ALA A 153 -16.18 8.00 0.92
N LEU A 154 -16.11 6.92 0.15
CA LEU A 154 -15.73 6.93 -1.25
C LEU A 154 -16.65 6.01 -2.08
N PRO A 155 -16.92 6.34 -3.36
CA PRO A 155 -17.59 5.43 -4.28
C PRO A 155 -16.86 4.09 -4.36
N CYS A 156 -17.57 2.98 -4.18
CA CYS A 156 -16.94 1.67 -4.10
C CYS A 156 -17.86 0.59 -4.68
N LYS A 157 -17.67 0.24 -5.95
CA LYS A 157 -18.45 -0.81 -6.65
C LYS A 157 -17.89 -2.20 -6.42
N ARG A 158 -16.55 -2.30 -6.33
CA ARG A 158 -15.86 -3.58 -6.16
C ARG A 158 -14.95 -3.52 -4.95
N ARG A 159 -14.99 -4.57 -4.15
CA ARG A 159 -14.19 -4.72 -2.93
C ARG A 159 -13.52 -6.07 -2.94
N LEU A 160 -12.19 -6.07 -2.88
CA LEU A 160 -11.37 -7.28 -2.93
C LEU A 160 -10.51 -7.40 -1.67
N ILE A 161 -10.34 -8.63 -1.20
CA ILE A 161 -9.25 -9.01 -0.30
C ILE A 161 -8.37 -9.99 -1.06
N ILE A 162 -7.13 -9.58 -1.33
CA ILE A 162 -6.15 -10.44 -1.99
C ILE A 162 -5.37 -11.17 -0.91
N THR A 163 -5.32 -12.51 -1.01
CA THR A 163 -4.68 -13.38 -0.04
C THR A 163 -3.56 -14.20 -0.69
N TYR A 164 -2.81 -14.94 0.13
CA TYR A 164 -1.84 -15.90 -0.41
C TYR A 164 -2.55 -17.02 -1.18
N ASP A 165 -3.54 -17.69 -0.56
CA ASP A 165 -4.22 -18.85 -1.17
C ASP A 165 -5.71 -19.00 -0.77
N ASP A 166 -6.27 -18.10 0.04
CA ASP A 166 -7.67 -18.20 0.47
C ASP A 166 -8.65 -17.70 -0.61
N ARG A 167 -9.79 -18.35 -0.71
CA ARG A 167 -10.91 -17.96 -1.57
C ARG A 167 -12.22 -17.98 -0.81
N ARG A 168 -12.93 -16.85 -0.78
CA ARG A 168 -14.24 -16.70 -0.14
C ARG A 168 -15.05 -15.58 -0.80
N THR A 169 -16.33 -15.56 -0.47
CA THR A 169 -17.24 -14.44 -0.76
C THR A 169 -17.91 -14.05 0.54
N LEU A 170 -17.82 -12.78 0.89
CA LEU A 170 -18.48 -12.19 2.05
C LEU A 170 -19.52 -11.19 1.56
N ASN A 171 -20.67 -11.13 2.23
CA ASN A 171 -21.74 -10.18 1.87
C ASN A 171 -22.02 -9.24 3.04
N ASP A 172 -22.29 -7.98 2.72
CA ASP A 172 -22.74 -6.96 3.66
C ASP A 172 -23.83 -6.06 3.05
N ASP A 173 -24.20 -4.99 3.75
CA ASP A 173 -25.23 -4.02 3.32
C ASP A 173 -24.87 -3.28 2.02
N TYR A 174 -23.59 -3.27 1.63
CA TYR A 174 -23.07 -2.59 0.43
C TYR A 174 -22.74 -3.56 -0.71
N GLY A 175 -23.14 -4.84 -0.59
CA GLY A 175 -22.93 -5.88 -1.59
C GLY A 175 -21.84 -6.88 -1.19
N THR A 176 -21.01 -7.27 -2.16
CA THR A 176 -20.07 -8.37 -2.01
C THR A 176 -18.62 -7.87 -1.78
N ILE A 177 -17.90 -8.54 -0.88
CA ILE A 177 -16.45 -8.50 -0.77
C ILE A 177 -15.93 -9.84 -1.31
N GLU A 178 -15.16 -9.80 -2.38
CA GLU A 178 -14.53 -10.98 -2.97
C GLU A 178 -13.17 -11.22 -2.29
N VAL A 179 -12.94 -12.45 -1.86
CA VAL A 179 -11.63 -12.89 -1.36
C VAL A 179 -11.04 -13.85 -2.37
N MET A 180 -9.82 -13.55 -2.84
CA MET A 180 -9.19 -14.36 -3.88
C MET A 180 -7.67 -14.49 -3.68
N PRO A 181 -7.10 -15.64 -4.10
CA PRO A 181 -5.66 -15.83 -4.11
C PRO A 181 -4.95 -14.83 -5.04
N CYS A 182 -3.78 -14.37 -4.62
CA CYS A 182 -2.98 -13.41 -5.40
C CYS A 182 -2.60 -13.98 -6.78
N TRP A 183 -2.28 -15.25 -6.88
CA TRP A 183 -1.94 -15.89 -8.16
C TRP A 183 -3.11 -15.87 -9.14
N ASP A 184 -4.34 -16.12 -8.66
CA ASP A 184 -5.55 -16.09 -9.49
C ASP A 184 -5.90 -14.65 -9.91
N TRP A 185 -5.77 -13.72 -8.96
CA TRP A 185 -5.95 -12.30 -9.27
C TRP A 185 -4.96 -11.85 -10.34
N LEU A 186 -3.68 -12.18 -10.24
CA LEU A 186 -2.65 -11.79 -11.21
C LEU A 186 -2.86 -12.37 -12.62
N ILE A 187 -3.42 -13.58 -12.73
CA ILE A 187 -3.70 -14.21 -14.04
C ILE A 187 -4.88 -13.49 -14.75
N ASN A 188 -5.85 -13.01 -13.99
CA ASN A 188 -7.08 -12.41 -14.52
C ASN A 188 -7.06 -10.87 -14.51
N PHE A 189 -5.98 -10.26 -14.00
CA PHE A 189 -5.78 -8.84 -13.86
C PHE A 189 -5.12 -8.23 -15.09
#